data_99b629cc4cd3540607300b3c2e58c2ef
#
_entry.id   99b629cc4cd3540607300b3c2e58c2ef
#
_cell.length_a   1.000
_cell.length_b   1.000
_cell.length_c   1.000
_cell.angle_alpha   90.00
_cell.angle_beta   90.00
_cell.angle_gamma   90.00
#
_symmetry.space_group_name_H-M   'P 1'
#
loop_
_entity.id
_entity.type
_entity.pdbx_description
1 polymer ?
#
loop_
_entity_poly.entity_id
_entity_poly.type
_entity_poly.pdbx_seq_one_letter_code
_entity_poly.pdbx_strand_id
1 'polypeptide(L)'
;MGSEMCIRDSRESLHAMSVQLSDGSRKINQYRFLRCLGHGTFATVHLGEFTNEEGQLQLVAIKEFDKRRLRKKRHHDLPLHMRRNMRAMDAEDPLYLVRTEVAILKKMSHPHVVQLYEALDDPENDKLFLVFEYCAGGPLCHIEPGRQGERLAEDKARLYFRQILSGLEYMHANGIMHRDIKPDNILMSNELVCKISDFGVSKMIWESGSDLVHQSVGTPAFMSPELCHIGAVESVSYTHLT
;
A
#
# COMPACT_ATOMS: atom_id res chain seq x y z
N MET A 1 10.45 21.86 -22.71
CA MET A 1 9.04 21.64 -23.05
C MET A 1 8.64 20.37 -22.33
N GLY A 2 7.98 20.51 -21.17
CA GLY A 2 7.58 19.39 -20.34
C GLY A 2 6.39 18.69 -20.98
N SER A 3 6.49 17.38 -21.18
CA SER A 3 5.33 16.56 -21.45
C SER A 3 4.51 16.52 -20.16
N GLU A 4 3.35 17.18 -20.16
CA GLU A 4 2.32 17.00 -19.17
C GLU A 4 1.93 15.51 -19.21
N MET A 5 2.37 14.79 -18.19
CA MET A 5 1.95 13.42 -17.95
C MET A 5 0.49 13.50 -17.53
N CYS A 6 -0.40 13.16 -18.43
CA CYS A 6 -1.85 13.11 -18.21
C CYS A 6 -2.10 12.31 -16.93
N ILE A 7 -2.61 12.95 -15.91
CA ILE A 7 -3.04 12.31 -14.66
C ILE A 7 -4.18 11.37 -15.04
N ARG A 8 -3.86 10.08 -15.21
CA ARG A 8 -4.89 9.07 -15.41
C ARG A 8 -5.49 8.77 -14.05
N ASP A 9 -6.76 9.07 -13.90
CA ASP A 9 -7.55 8.59 -12.78
C ASP A 9 -7.41 7.07 -12.68
N SER A 10 -7.10 6.57 -11.47
CA SER A 10 -7.02 5.15 -11.24
C SER A 10 -8.36 4.48 -11.56
N ARG A 11 -8.33 3.41 -12.37
CA ARG A 11 -9.52 2.69 -12.82
C ARG A 11 -9.99 1.66 -11.79
N GLU A 12 -11.25 1.32 -11.82
CA GLU A 12 -11.84 0.24 -11.04
C GLU A 12 -12.63 -0.68 -11.96
N SER A 13 -12.28 -1.97 -11.95
CA SER A 13 -12.97 -2.99 -12.73
C SER A 13 -13.63 -3.99 -11.78
N LEU A 14 -14.96 -3.94 -11.70
CA LEU A 14 -15.76 -4.76 -10.78
C LEU A 14 -15.92 -6.22 -11.21
N HIS A 15 -15.59 -6.55 -12.46
CA HIS A 15 -15.67 -7.89 -13.03
C HIS A 15 -14.37 -8.25 -13.73
N ALA A 16 -13.32 -8.44 -12.93
CA ALA A 16 -12.05 -8.87 -13.47
C ALA A 16 -12.09 -10.37 -13.81
N MET A 17 -11.51 -10.74 -14.96
CA MET A 17 -11.45 -12.11 -15.42
C MET A 17 -10.01 -12.64 -15.30
N SER A 18 -9.83 -13.62 -14.41
CA SER A 18 -8.57 -14.33 -14.28
C SER A 18 -8.57 -15.56 -15.21
N VAL A 19 -7.57 -15.64 -16.08
CA VAL A 19 -7.45 -16.73 -17.08
C VAL A 19 -6.05 -17.34 -16.99
N GLN A 20 -5.99 -18.66 -17.06
CA GLN A 20 -4.74 -19.39 -17.28
C GLN A 20 -4.54 -19.58 -18.77
N LEU A 21 -3.40 -19.12 -19.28
CA LEU A 21 -3.06 -19.22 -20.69
C LEU A 21 -2.50 -20.62 -21.03
N SER A 22 -2.51 -20.96 -22.32
CA SER A 22 -2.00 -22.25 -22.81
C SER A 22 -0.52 -22.49 -22.52
N ASP A 23 0.26 -21.44 -22.31
CA ASP A 23 1.68 -21.51 -21.94
C ASP A 23 1.90 -21.69 -20.42
N GLY A 24 0.82 -21.89 -19.66
CA GLY A 24 0.85 -22.01 -18.20
C GLY A 24 0.95 -20.70 -17.44
N SER A 25 1.08 -19.55 -18.12
CA SER A 25 1.08 -18.24 -17.46
C SER A 25 -0.33 -17.82 -17.07
N ARG A 26 -0.44 -16.98 -16.03
CA ARG A 26 -1.70 -16.42 -15.56
C ARG A 26 -1.87 -14.97 -16.04
N LYS A 27 -3.08 -14.62 -16.38
CA LYS A 27 -3.46 -13.27 -16.80
C LYS A 27 -4.72 -12.82 -16.07
N ILE A 28 -4.81 -11.53 -15.73
CA ILE A 28 -6.04 -10.90 -15.26
C ILE A 28 -6.30 -9.64 -16.08
N ASN A 29 -7.44 -9.59 -16.78
CA ASN A 29 -7.72 -8.57 -17.78
C ASN A 29 -6.52 -8.40 -18.75
N GLN A 30 -5.93 -7.20 -18.83
CA GLN A 30 -4.75 -6.91 -19.65
C GLN A 30 -3.41 -7.29 -19.01
N TYR A 31 -3.38 -7.61 -17.71
CA TYR A 31 -2.15 -7.83 -16.96
C TYR A 31 -1.73 -9.30 -16.96
N ARG A 32 -0.51 -9.60 -17.45
CA ARG A 32 0.11 -10.93 -17.41
C ARG A 32 1.01 -11.04 -16.17
N PHE A 33 0.89 -12.13 -15.43
CA PHE A 33 1.76 -12.42 -14.30
C PHE A 33 3.08 -13.02 -14.79
N LEU A 34 4.20 -12.51 -14.25
CA LEU A 34 5.55 -12.98 -14.61
C LEU A 34 6.16 -13.83 -13.50
N ARG A 35 6.36 -13.25 -12.32
CA ARG A 35 6.96 -13.93 -11.16
C ARG A 35 6.46 -13.34 -9.85
N CYS A 36 6.59 -14.08 -8.76
CA CYS A 36 6.34 -13.57 -7.42
C CYS A 36 7.49 -12.62 -7.02
N LEU A 37 7.13 -11.48 -6.42
CA LEU A 37 8.05 -10.51 -5.81
C LEU A 37 8.16 -10.71 -4.30
N GLY A 38 7.07 -11.15 -3.65
CA GLY A 38 7.06 -11.38 -2.21
C GLY A 38 5.70 -11.82 -1.68
N HIS A 39 5.71 -12.34 -0.46
CA HIS A 39 4.53 -12.78 0.25
C HIS A 39 4.37 -11.94 1.52
N GLY A 40 3.25 -11.23 1.64
CA GLY A 40 2.83 -10.59 2.87
C GLY A 40 1.82 -11.43 3.63
N THR A 41 1.43 -10.98 4.81
CA THR A 41 0.46 -11.70 5.69
C THR A 41 -0.89 -11.92 5.00
N PHE A 42 -1.34 -11.01 4.16
CA PHE A 42 -2.68 -11.02 3.55
C PHE A 42 -2.67 -10.98 2.04
N ALA A 43 -1.54 -10.68 1.44
CA ALA A 43 -1.40 -10.50 0.01
C ALA A 43 -0.11 -11.13 -0.51
N THR A 44 -0.15 -11.52 -1.76
CA THR A 44 1.05 -11.87 -2.52
C THR A 44 1.29 -10.80 -3.57
N VAL A 45 2.52 -10.33 -3.70
CA VAL A 45 2.90 -9.34 -4.70
C VAL A 45 3.60 -10.04 -5.86
N HIS A 46 3.13 -9.78 -7.06
CA HIS A 46 3.68 -10.33 -8.30
C HIS A 46 4.22 -9.22 -9.18
N LEU A 47 5.30 -9.50 -9.89
CA LEU A 47 5.67 -8.74 -11.08
C LEU A 47 4.70 -9.14 -12.20
N GLY A 48 4.15 -8.15 -12.87
CA GLY A 48 3.35 -8.34 -14.06
C GLY A 48 3.76 -7.39 -15.17
N GLU A 49 3.13 -7.57 -16.32
CA GLU A 49 3.31 -6.72 -17.49
C GLU A 49 1.98 -6.48 -18.20
N PHE A 50 1.88 -5.38 -18.91
CA PHE A 50 0.79 -5.09 -19.82
C PHE A 50 1.28 -4.20 -20.97
N THR A 51 0.54 -4.22 -22.08
CA THR A 51 0.80 -3.31 -23.20
C THR A 51 -0.07 -2.07 -23.03
N ASN A 52 0.55 -0.90 -22.97
CA ASN A 52 -0.16 0.38 -22.85
C ASN A 52 -0.84 0.77 -24.19
N GLU A 53 -1.57 1.86 -24.21
CA GLU A 53 -2.29 2.36 -25.40
C GLU A 53 -1.36 2.75 -26.55
N GLU A 54 -0.08 3.02 -26.26
CA GLU A 54 0.96 3.33 -27.25
C GLU A 54 1.63 2.06 -27.82
N GLY A 55 1.19 0.87 -27.39
CA GLY A 55 1.75 -0.42 -27.80
C GLY A 55 3.05 -0.78 -27.09
N GLN A 56 3.46 -0.05 -26.04
CA GLN A 56 4.68 -0.30 -25.27
C GLN A 56 4.41 -1.27 -24.13
N LEU A 57 5.34 -2.18 -23.90
CA LEU A 57 5.30 -3.11 -22.77
C LEU A 57 5.70 -2.37 -21.48
N GLN A 58 4.85 -2.40 -20.47
CA GLN A 58 5.06 -1.76 -19.18
C GLN A 58 5.01 -2.80 -18.06
N LEU A 59 5.99 -2.73 -17.14
CA LEU A 59 6.03 -3.56 -15.93
C LEU A 59 5.17 -2.95 -14.83
N VAL A 60 4.51 -3.81 -14.06
CA VAL A 60 3.64 -3.45 -12.94
C VAL A 60 3.87 -4.36 -11.75
N ALA A 61 3.53 -3.88 -10.54
CA ALA A 61 3.43 -4.69 -9.35
C ALA A 61 1.95 -5.00 -9.08
N ILE A 62 1.60 -6.29 -9.02
CA ILE A 62 0.21 -6.76 -8.81
C ILE A 62 0.12 -7.34 -7.40
N LYS A 63 -0.57 -6.66 -6.51
CA LYS A 63 -0.83 -7.10 -5.13
C LYS A 63 -2.15 -7.87 -5.11
N GLU A 64 -2.07 -9.19 -4.93
CA GLU A 64 -3.19 -10.12 -4.92
C GLU A 64 -3.64 -10.41 -3.49
N PHE A 65 -4.90 -10.14 -3.19
CA PHE A 65 -5.55 -10.42 -1.91
C PHE A 65 -6.50 -11.61 -2.04
N ASP A 66 -6.48 -12.50 -1.05
CA ASP A 66 -7.51 -13.52 -0.86
C ASP A 66 -8.59 -12.97 0.06
N LYS A 67 -9.78 -12.70 -0.47
CA LYS A 67 -10.92 -12.14 0.27
C LYS A 67 -11.37 -13.06 1.42
N ARG A 68 -11.22 -14.38 1.28
CA ARG A 68 -11.56 -15.35 2.34
C ARG A 68 -10.64 -15.20 3.55
N ARG A 69 -9.34 -14.96 3.31
CA ARG A 69 -8.38 -14.72 4.40
C ARG A 69 -8.66 -13.40 5.11
N LEU A 70 -9.02 -12.36 4.36
CA LEU A 70 -9.42 -11.06 4.90
C LEU A 70 -10.69 -11.19 5.76
N ARG A 71 -11.70 -11.96 5.33
CA ARG A 71 -12.92 -12.25 6.09
C ARG A 71 -12.64 -12.95 7.42
N LYS A 72 -11.78 -13.98 7.42
CA LYS A 72 -11.45 -14.75 8.63
C LYS A 72 -10.75 -13.90 9.69
N LYS A 73 -9.82 -13.01 9.32
CA LYS A 73 -9.09 -12.16 10.28
C LYS A 73 -10.01 -11.13 10.94
N ARG A 74 -10.88 -10.48 10.20
CA ARG A 74 -11.80 -9.48 10.76
C ARG A 74 -12.65 -10.07 11.90
N HIS A 75 -13.05 -11.33 11.78
CA HIS A 75 -13.81 -12.03 12.83
C HIS A 75 -13.00 -12.25 14.12
N HIS A 76 -11.67 -12.33 14.02
CA HIS A 76 -10.79 -12.63 15.16
C HIS A 76 -10.30 -11.36 15.88
N ASP A 77 -10.05 -10.27 15.14
CA ASP A 77 -9.37 -9.07 15.65
C ASP A 77 -10.32 -8.00 16.21
N LEU A 78 -11.64 -8.13 16.03
CA LEU A 78 -12.60 -7.17 16.58
C LEU A 78 -12.89 -7.46 18.06
N PRO A 79 -12.75 -6.46 18.96
CA PRO A 79 -13.17 -6.56 20.35
C PRO A 79 -14.65 -6.96 20.46
N LEU A 80 -14.99 -7.83 21.41
CA LEU A 80 -16.36 -8.36 21.62
C LEU A 80 -17.46 -7.29 21.70
N HIS A 81 -17.14 -6.10 22.22
CA HIS A 81 -18.09 -4.98 22.31
C HIS A 81 -18.32 -4.30 20.95
N MET A 82 -17.34 -4.27 20.03
CA MET A 82 -17.50 -3.75 18.68
C MET A 82 -18.28 -4.72 17.78
N ARG A 83 -18.19 -6.03 18.02
CA ARG A 83 -19.00 -7.04 17.30
C ARG A 83 -20.49 -6.84 17.52
N ARG A 84 -20.89 -6.29 18.67
CA ARG A 84 -22.31 -6.03 19.03
C ARG A 84 -22.87 -4.73 18.46
N ASN A 85 -22.03 -3.72 18.20
CA ASN A 85 -22.46 -2.38 17.81
C ASN A 85 -22.26 -2.06 16.33
N MET A 86 -21.62 -2.96 15.55
CA MET A 86 -21.55 -2.77 14.10
C MET A 86 -22.95 -2.89 13.52
N ARG A 87 -23.38 -1.85 12.81
CA ARG A 87 -24.59 -1.93 11.98
C ARG A 87 -24.44 -3.14 11.07
N ALA A 88 -25.49 -3.89 10.88
CA ALA A 88 -25.49 -5.14 10.13
C ALA A 88 -24.83 -4.99 8.74
N MET A 89 -24.95 -3.83 8.11
CA MET A 89 -24.29 -3.50 6.82
C MET A 89 -22.75 -3.47 6.90
N ASP A 90 -22.15 -2.97 7.99
CA ASP A 90 -20.68 -2.88 8.13
C ASP A 90 -20.07 -4.24 8.51
N ALA A 91 -20.87 -5.12 9.11
CA ALA A 91 -20.47 -6.48 9.48
C ALA A 91 -20.39 -7.41 8.26
N GLU A 92 -21.12 -7.10 7.19
CA GLU A 92 -21.25 -7.95 6.01
C GLU A 92 -20.20 -7.68 4.91
N ASP A 93 -19.55 -6.50 4.86
CA ASP A 93 -18.53 -6.20 3.86
C ASP A 93 -17.10 -6.42 4.39
N PRO A 94 -16.52 -7.60 4.18
CA PRO A 94 -15.13 -7.89 4.57
C PRO A 94 -14.10 -7.10 3.76
N LEU A 95 -14.53 -6.45 2.69
CA LEU A 95 -13.70 -5.64 1.80
C LEU A 95 -13.70 -4.16 2.19
N TYR A 96 -14.46 -3.75 3.21
CA TYR A 96 -14.54 -2.35 3.64
C TYR A 96 -13.14 -1.73 3.85
N LEU A 97 -12.25 -2.42 4.58
CA LEU A 97 -10.88 -1.93 4.80
C LEU A 97 -10.10 -1.81 3.49
N VAL A 98 -10.26 -2.77 2.59
CA VAL A 98 -9.57 -2.74 1.30
C VAL A 98 -10.16 -1.68 0.38
N ARG A 99 -11.48 -1.47 0.40
CA ARG A 99 -12.14 -0.39 -0.34
C ARG A 99 -11.71 0.99 0.17
N THR A 100 -11.54 1.14 1.49
CA THR A 100 -10.98 2.37 2.07
C THR A 100 -9.54 2.57 1.61
N GLU A 101 -8.69 1.54 1.64
CA GLU A 101 -7.33 1.59 1.09
C GLU A 101 -7.34 2.01 -0.39
N VAL A 102 -8.17 1.38 -1.20
CA VAL A 102 -8.33 1.72 -2.62
C VAL A 102 -8.79 3.17 -2.80
N ALA A 103 -9.78 3.63 -2.02
CA ALA A 103 -10.28 5.00 -2.10
C ALA A 103 -9.21 6.04 -1.72
N ILE A 104 -8.36 5.72 -0.74
CA ILE A 104 -7.18 6.52 -0.37
C ILE A 104 -6.20 6.55 -1.54
N LEU A 105 -5.79 5.37 -2.02
CA LEU A 105 -4.79 5.23 -3.08
C LEU A 105 -5.22 5.91 -4.38
N LYS A 106 -6.50 5.89 -4.72
CA LYS A 106 -7.05 6.57 -5.90
C LYS A 106 -6.87 8.09 -5.88
N LYS A 107 -6.82 8.69 -4.69
CA LYS A 107 -6.63 10.13 -4.51
C LYS A 107 -5.15 10.53 -4.54
N MET A 108 -4.24 9.57 -4.47
CA MET A 108 -2.81 9.82 -4.34
C MET A 108 -2.15 9.92 -5.72
N SER A 109 -1.54 11.08 -6.00
CA SER A 109 -0.70 11.29 -7.17
C SER A 109 0.47 12.19 -6.78
N HIS A 110 1.64 11.58 -6.51
CA HIS A 110 2.84 12.29 -6.08
C HIS A 110 4.09 11.52 -6.51
N PRO A 111 5.18 12.18 -6.93
CA PRO A 111 6.40 11.53 -7.40
C PRO A 111 7.05 10.60 -6.37
N HIS A 112 6.83 10.85 -5.08
CA HIS A 112 7.39 10.07 -3.97
C HIS A 112 6.35 9.20 -3.24
N VAL A 113 5.25 8.88 -3.91
CA VAL A 113 4.22 7.93 -3.45
C VAL A 113 3.96 6.96 -4.58
N VAL A 114 3.89 5.66 -4.26
CA VAL A 114 3.62 4.61 -5.26
C VAL A 114 2.23 4.80 -5.85
N GLN A 115 2.15 4.89 -7.18
CA GLN A 115 0.91 5.13 -7.90
C GLN A 115 0.09 3.85 -8.03
N LEU A 116 -1.19 3.91 -7.68
CA LEU A 116 -2.17 2.88 -8.06
C LEU A 116 -2.65 3.14 -9.48
N TYR A 117 -2.58 2.12 -10.34
CA TYR A 117 -3.09 2.19 -11.70
C TYR A 117 -4.52 1.68 -11.79
N GLU A 118 -4.79 0.52 -11.20
CA GLU A 118 -6.11 -0.11 -11.28
C GLU A 118 -6.38 -1.01 -10.07
N ALA A 119 -7.66 -1.06 -9.66
CA ALA A 119 -8.18 -2.03 -8.71
C ALA A 119 -9.12 -2.99 -9.45
N LEU A 120 -8.86 -4.29 -9.36
CA LEU A 120 -9.56 -5.34 -10.10
C LEU A 120 -10.23 -6.29 -9.11
N ASP A 121 -11.56 -6.31 -9.09
CA ASP A 121 -12.34 -7.25 -8.29
C ASP A 121 -12.70 -8.48 -9.13
N ASP A 122 -12.24 -9.66 -8.69
CA ASP A 122 -12.60 -10.96 -9.25
C ASP A 122 -13.56 -11.66 -8.26
N PRO A 123 -14.88 -11.52 -8.45
CA PRO A 123 -15.85 -12.10 -7.55
C PRO A 123 -15.94 -13.63 -7.67
N GLU A 124 -15.63 -14.22 -8.82
CA GLU A 124 -15.72 -15.66 -9.07
C GLU A 124 -14.65 -16.42 -8.28
N ASN A 125 -13.43 -15.90 -8.24
CA ASN A 125 -12.30 -16.52 -7.53
C ASN A 125 -12.07 -15.96 -6.12
N ASP A 126 -12.96 -15.08 -5.65
CA ASP A 126 -12.85 -14.45 -4.32
C ASP A 126 -11.53 -13.72 -4.11
N LYS A 127 -11.02 -13.09 -5.18
CA LYS A 127 -9.74 -12.36 -5.26
C LYS A 127 -9.97 -10.87 -5.50
N LEU A 128 -9.03 -10.07 -4.99
CA LEU A 128 -8.90 -8.66 -5.32
C LEU A 128 -7.45 -8.38 -5.69
N PHE A 129 -7.26 -7.63 -6.76
CA PHE A 129 -5.93 -7.25 -7.23
C PHE A 129 -5.80 -5.74 -7.27
N LEU A 130 -4.70 -5.24 -6.73
CA LEU A 130 -4.31 -3.84 -6.86
C LEU A 130 -3.07 -3.78 -7.74
N VAL A 131 -3.17 -3.04 -8.84
CA VAL A 131 -2.10 -2.89 -9.82
C VAL A 131 -1.40 -1.56 -9.58
N PHE A 132 -0.12 -1.62 -9.24
CA PHE A 132 0.72 -0.47 -8.94
C PHE A 132 1.83 -0.28 -9.97
N GLU A 133 2.40 0.91 -9.99
CA GLU A 133 3.69 1.11 -10.65
C GLU A 133 4.74 0.17 -10.05
N TYR A 134 5.63 -0.33 -10.91
CA TYR A 134 6.71 -1.20 -10.49
C TYR A 134 7.97 -0.39 -10.17
N CYS A 135 8.46 -0.54 -8.94
CA CYS A 135 9.70 0.06 -8.47
C CYS A 135 10.84 -0.96 -8.60
N ALA A 136 11.63 -0.85 -9.66
CA ALA A 136 12.64 -1.86 -10.04
C ALA A 136 13.79 -1.99 -9.03
N GLY A 137 14.08 -0.92 -8.27
CA GLY A 137 15.13 -0.92 -7.24
C GLY A 137 14.75 -1.66 -5.96
N GLY A 138 13.46 -2.06 -5.82
CA GLY A 138 12.98 -2.75 -4.62
C GLY A 138 13.00 -1.87 -3.36
N PRO A 139 12.98 -2.46 -2.15
CA PRO A 139 13.04 -1.72 -0.89
C PRO A 139 14.34 -0.93 -0.73
N LEU A 140 14.24 0.24 -0.08
CA LEU A 140 15.39 1.13 0.16
C LEU A 140 16.53 0.42 0.90
N CYS A 141 16.20 -0.38 1.89
CA CYS A 141 17.12 -1.33 2.49
C CYS A 141 16.35 -2.49 3.12
N HIS A 142 17.00 -3.63 3.21
CA HIS A 142 16.48 -4.81 3.89
C HIS A 142 17.18 -4.94 5.22
N ILE A 143 16.44 -4.80 6.31
CA ILE A 143 17.02 -4.93 7.66
C ILE A 143 16.78 -6.36 8.13
N GLU A 144 17.83 -7.16 8.13
CA GLU A 144 17.80 -8.51 8.73
C GLU A 144 18.22 -8.44 10.19
N PRO A 145 17.48 -9.09 11.11
CA PRO A 145 17.88 -9.17 12.51
C PRO A 145 19.30 -9.76 12.64
N GLY A 146 20.19 -9.04 13.35
CA GLY A 146 21.56 -9.49 13.60
C GLY A 146 22.57 -9.18 12.49
N ARG A 147 22.16 -8.58 11.37
CA ARG A 147 23.07 -8.08 10.33
C ARG A 147 23.20 -6.56 10.39
N GLN A 148 24.43 -6.05 10.28
CA GLN A 148 24.65 -4.64 9.99
C GLN A 148 24.32 -4.38 8.53
N GLY A 149 23.35 -3.49 8.28
CA GLY A 149 23.07 -2.98 6.92
C GLY A 149 24.22 -2.10 6.42
N GLU A 150 24.35 -2.00 5.11
CA GLU A 150 25.27 -1.05 4.49
C GLU A 150 24.85 0.39 4.82
N ARG A 151 25.82 1.21 5.23
CA ARG A 151 25.57 2.62 5.51
C ARG A 151 25.42 3.37 4.19
N LEU A 152 24.34 4.13 4.08
CA LEU A 152 24.20 5.07 2.99
C LEU A 152 25.21 6.22 3.12
N ALA A 153 25.76 6.67 1.99
CA ALA A 153 26.50 7.92 1.94
C ALA A 153 25.57 9.09 2.36
N GLU A 154 26.11 10.08 3.07
CA GLU A 154 25.32 11.15 3.67
C GLU A 154 24.49 11.94 2.64
N ASP A 155 25.07 12.22 1.49
CA ASP A 155 24.39 12.91 0.37
C ASP A 155 23.17 12.12 -0.13
N LYS A 156 23.31 10.80 -0.31
CA LYS A 156 22.19 9.92 -0.67
C LYS A 156 21.13 9.83 0.44
N ALA A 157 21.56 9.68 1.69
CA ALA A 157 20.64 9.63 2.83
C ALA A 157 19.83 10.94 2.91
N ARG A 158 20.49 12.08 2.73
CA ARG A 158 19.85 13.41 2.71
C ARG A 158 18.87 13.57 1.54
N LEU A 159 19.22 13.06 0.35
CA LEU A 159 18.35 13.07 -0.82
C LEU A 159 17.08 12.26 -0.56
N TYR A 160 17.23 11.00 -0.12
CA TYR A 160 16.12 10.10 0.14
C TYR A 160 15.21 10.62 1.25
N PHE A 161 15.81 11.15 2.32
CA PHE A 161 15.06 11.75 3.42
C PHE A 161 14.15 12.90 2.96
N ARG A 162 14.67 13.82 2.13
CA ARG A 162 13.88 14.91 1.55
C ARG A 162 12.72 14.41 0.69
N GLN A 163 12.94 13.37 -0.10
CA GLN A 163 11.92 12.76 -0.94
C GLN A 163 10.81 12.10 -0.10
N ILE A 164 11.19 11.38 0.94
CA ILE A 164 10.24 10.76 1.87
C ILE A 164 9.42 11.85 2.58
N LEU A 165 10.06 12.92 3.07
CA LEU A 165 9.34 14.03 3.70
C LEU A 165 8.35 14.68 2.74
N SER A 166 8.74 14.91 1.48
CA SER A 166 7.83 15.47 0.47
C SER A 166 6.61 14.57 0.22
N GLY A 167 6.83 13.25 0.16
CA GLY A 167 5.72 12.28 0.06
C GLY A 167 4.80 12.30 1.29
N LEU A 168 5.37 12.37 2.49
CA LEU A 168 4.62 12.45 3.75
C LEU A 168 3.83 13.76 3.86
N GLU A 169 4.45 14.89 3.53
CA GLU A 169 3.78 16.19 3.49
C GLU A 169 2.55 16.17 2.58
N TYR A 170 2.70 15.60 1.39
CA TYR A 170 1.59 15.41 0.46
C TYR A 170 0.48 14.52 1.05
N MET A 171 0.84 13.40 1.69
CA MET A 171 -0.12 12.51 2.33
C MET A 171 -0.89 13.23 3.44
N HIS A 172 -0.18 13.94 4.33
CA HIS A 172 -0.77 14.67 5.44
C HIS A 172 -1.68 15.81 4.97
N ALA A 173 -1.26 16.56 3.94
CA ALA A 173 -2.11 17.60 3.32
C ALA A 173 -3.42 17.02 2.75
N ASN A 174 -3.43 15.75 2.37
CA ASN A 174 -4.63 15.02 1.95
C ASN A 174 -5.33 14.27 3.11
N GLY A 175 -4.93 14.52 4.35
CA GLY A 175 -5.53 13.92 5.53
C GLY A 175 -5.26 12.42 5.69
N ILE A 176 -4.15 11.93 5.17
CA ILE A 176 -3.80 10.50 5.19
C ILE A 176 -2.56 10.28 6.05
N MET A 177 -2.68 9.40 7.04
CA MET A 177 -1.57 8.91 7.86
C MET A 177 -1.16 7.51 7.40
N HIS A 178 0.14 7.30 7.13
CA HIS A 178 0.66 6.00 6.70
C HIS A 178 0.67 4.95 7.81
N ARG A 179 1.16 5.30 9.00
CA ARG A 179 1.26 4.50 10.24
C ARG A 179 2.22 3.30 10.23
N ASP A 180 2.95 3.06 9.15
CA ASP A 180 3.98 2.01 9.08
C ASP A 180 5.16 2.45 8.20
N ILE A 181 5.70 3.65 8.45
CA ILE A 181 6.90 4.12 7.74
C ILE A 181 8.10 3.34 8.25
N LYS A 182 8.73 2.61 7.33
CA LYS A 182 9.95 1.82 7.57
C LYS A 182 10.70 1.62 6.25
N PRO A 183 11.97 1.25 6.28
CA PRO A 183 12.77 1.07 5.06
C PRO A 183 12.18 0.07 4.06
N ASP A 184 11.51 -0.98 4.54
CA ASP A 184 10.86 -1.98 3.68
C ASP A 184 9.69 -1.39 2.87
N ASN A 185 9.04 -0.34 3.40
CA ASN A 185 7.91 0.34 2.77
C ASN A 185 8.33 1.57 1.96
N ILE A 186 9.64 1.82 1.83
CA ILE A 186 10.20 2.82 0.92
C ILE A 186 10.82 2.08 -0.25
N LEU A 187 10.19 2.19 -1.41
CA LEU A 187 10.67 1.52 -2.62
C LEU A 187 11.50 2.48 -3.46
N MET A 188 12.52 1.92 -4.10
CA MET A 188 13.33 2.63 -5.08
C MET A 188 12.76 2.36 -6.47
N SER A 189 12.39 3.43 -7.15
CA SER A 189 12.10 3.37 -8.57
C SER A 189 13.38 3.05 -9.35
N ASN A 190 13.66 3.71 -10.43
CA ASN A 190 14.98 3.75 -11.04
C ASN A 190 15.66 5.07 -10.59
N GLU A 191 16.98 5.11 -10.63
CA GLU A 191 17.77 6.36 -10.56
C GLU A 191 17.52 7.25 -9.31
N LEU A 192 17.66 6.70 -8.11
CA LEU A 192 17.66 7.51 -6.89
C LEU A 192 16.31 8.15 -6.52
N VAL A 193 15.20 7.65 -7.03
CA VAL A 193 13.86 8.10 -6.65
C VAL A 193 13.23 7.15 -5.65
N CYS A 194 12.95 7.66 -4.43
CA CYS A 194 12.22 6.95 -3.39
C CYS A 194 10.71 7.16 -3.52
N LYS A 195 9.95 6.13 -3.22
CA LYS A 195 8.48 6.14 -3.19
C LYS A 195 7.95 5.42 -1.96
N ILE A 196 7.03 6.07 -1.25
CA ILE A 196 6.31 5.48 -0.11
C ILE A 196 5.31 4.46 -0.66
N SER A 197 5.30 3.26 -0.09
CA SER A 197 4.45 2.14 -0.50
C SER A 197 3.79 1.47 0.71
N ASP A 198 2.90 0.53 0.46
CA ASP A 198 2.20 -0.32 1.43
C ASP A 198 1.29 0.45 2.42
N PHE A 199 0.14 0.87 1.90
CA PHE A 199 -0.89 1.61 2.63
C PHE A 199 -1.83 0.72 3.46
N GLY A 200 -1.49 -0.56 3.66
CA GLY A 200 -2.35 -1.56 4.30
C GLY A 200 -2.81 -1.23 5.73
N VAL A 201 -2.17 -0.27 6.37
CA VAL A 201 -2.54 0.23 7.71
C VAL A 201 -2.83 1.73 7.73
N SER A 202 -2.86 2.37 6.57
CA SER A 202 -3.14 3.81 6.45
C SER A 202 -4.54 4.17 6.94
N LYS A 203 -4.72 5.39 7.41
CA LYS A 203 -5.99 5.90 7.92
C LYS A 203 -6.23 7.31 7.43
N MET A 204 -7.49 7.62 7.09
CA MET A 204 -7.91 9.01 6.87
C MET A 204 -8.19 9.70 8.21
N ILE A 205 -7.59 10.87 8.41
CA ILE A 205 -7.72 11.67 9.65
C ILE A 205 -9.18 12.09 9.87
N TRP A 206 -9.90 12.44 8.81
CA TRP A 206 -11.28 12.95 8.87
C TRP A 206 -12.33 11.94 9.34
N GLU A 207 -12.08 10.62 9.18
CA GLU A 207 -13.06 9.59 9.55
C GLU A 207 -13.21 9.40 11.06
N SER A 208 -12.32 9.97 11.86
CA SER A 208 -12.29 9.74 13.30
C SER A 208 -12.75 10.91 14.15
N GLY A 209 -12.90 12.12 13.58
CA GLY A 209 -13.28 13.31 14.33
C GLY A 209 -12.33 13.69 15.49
N SER A 210 -11.24 12.94 15.66
CA SER A 210 -10.19 13.18 16.66
C SER A 210 -8.85 12.68 16.12
N ASP A 211 -7.79 13.39 16.41
CA ASP A 211 -6.40 13.00 16.11
C ASP A 211 -5.92 11.83 17.01
N LEU A 212 -6.84 11.24 17.79
CA LEU A 212 -6.55 10.15 18.70
C LEU A 212 -6.43 8.82 17.95
N VAL A 213 -5.29 8.16 18.08
CA VAL A 213 -5.06 6.79 17.61
C VAL A 213 -5.38 5.83 18.75
N HIS A 214 -6.51 5.13 18.64
CA HIS A 214 -6.96 4.17 19.64
C HIS A 214 -6.35 2.76 19.48
N GLN A 215 -5.54 2.52 18.45
CA GLN A 215 -4.94 1.22 18.18
C GLN A 215 -3.45 1.38 17.84
N SER A 216 -2.63 0.59 18.52
CA SER A 216 -1.22 0.41 18.16
C SER A 216 -1.15 -0.43 16.90
N VAL A 217 -0.88 0.22 15.76
CA VAL A 217 -0.77 -0.42 14.43
C VAL A 217 0.55 0.02 13.80
N GLY A 218 1.23 -0.93 13.17
CA GLY A 218 2.53 -0.69 12.53
C GLY A 218 3.58 -1.72 12.98
N THR A 219 4.82 -1.47 12.64
CA THR A 219 5.96 -2.33 13.00
C THR A 219 6.59 -1.83 14.30
N PRO A 220 6.58 -2.61 15.40
CA PRO A 220 7.01 -2.13 16.73
C PRO A 220 8.39 -1.46 16.78
N ALA A 221 9.35 -1.96 15.98
CA ALA A 221 10.71 -1.41 15.93
C ALA A 221 10.78 0.02 15.36
N PHE A 222 9.73 0.48 14.69
CA PHE A 222 9.64 1.80 14.05
C PHE A 222 8.51 2.67 14.63
N MET A 223 7.83 2.17 15.67
CA MET A 223 6.81 2.95 16.37
C MET A 223 7.44 4.00 17.26
N SER A 224 6.77 5.14 17.36
CA SER A 224 7.13 6.15 18.37
C SER A 224 6.84 5.63 19.78
N PRO A 225 7.56 6.12 20.81
CA PRO A 225 7.41 5.63 22.18
C PRO A 225 5.97 5.70 22.70
N GLU A 226 5.23 6.74 22.36
CA GLU A 226 3.83 6.93 22.75
C GLU A 226 2.90 5.87 22.17
N LEU A 227 3.17 5.36 20.97
CA LEU A 227 2.38 4.29 20.33
C LEU A 227 2.68 2.90 20.91
N CYS A 228 3.81 2.73 21.60
CA CYS A 228 4.18 1.49 22.27
C CYS A 228 3.42 1.32 23.61
N HIS A 229 2.80 2.36 24.15
CA HIS A 229 2.02 2.28 25.37
C HIS A 229 0.56 1.94 25.07
N ILE A 230 -0.04 1.09 25.90
CA ILE A 230 -1.46 0.72 25.78
C ILE A 230 -2.30 1.88 26.30
N GLY A 231 -2.90 2.67 25.39
CA GLY A 231 -3.76 3.79 25.71
C GLY A 231 -4.14 4.62 24.48
N ALA A 232 -5.14 5.48 24.63
CA ALA A 232 -5.47 6.46 23.59
C ALA A 232 -4.39 7.57 23.61
N VAL A 233 -3.71 7.76 22.49
CA VAL A 233 -2.65 8.74 22.32
C VAL A 233 -2.94 9.61 21.11
N GLU A 234 -2.68 10.91 21.19
CA GLU A 234 -2.71 11.79 20.02
C GLU A 234 -1.75 11.28 18.97
N SER A 235 -2.20 11.29 17.72
CA SER A 235 -1.43 10.75 16.60
C SER A 235 -0.24 11.64 16.28
N VAL A 236 0.91 11.28 16.81
CA VAL A 236 2.17 12.03 16.65
C VAL A 236 3.27 11.20 15.98
N SER A 237 2.91 10.15 15.23
CA SER A 237 3.89 9.27 14.56
C SER A 237 4.94 10.01 13.71
N TYR A 238 4.70 11.29 13.42
CA TYR A 238 5.56 12.08 12.55
C TYR A 238 6.14 13.33 13.22
N THR A 239 5.79 13.65 14.47
CA THR A 239 6.35 14.82 15.16
C THR A 239 7.83 14.69 15.49
N HIS A 240 8.38 13.49 15.44
CA HIS A 240 9.82 13.26 15.61
C HIS A 240 10.61 13.35 14.29
N LEU A 241 9.94 13.60 13.16
CA LEU A 241 10.57 13.76 11.85
C LEU A 241 10.58 15.24 11.37
N THR A 242 9.97 16.14 12.13
CA THR A 242 10.06 17.59 11.96
C THR A 242 10.90 18.17 13.08
#